data_f4f37c778ab556cc98cfcbc1d065cbb0
#
_entry.id   f4f37c778ab556cc98cfcbc1d065cbb0
#
_cell.length_a   1.000
_cell.length_b   1.000
_cell.length_c   1.000
_cell.angle_alpha   90.00
_cell.angle_beta   90.00
_cell.angle_gamma   90.00
#
_symmetry.space_group_name_H-M   'P 1'
#
loop_
_entity.id
_entity.type
_entity.pdbx_description
1 polymer ?
#
loop_
_entity_poly.entity_id
_entity_poly.type
_entity_poly.pdbx_seq_one_letter_code
_entity_poly.pdbx_strand_id
1 'polypeptide(L)'
;MKKWFLLIFVSALIISCKSKTSTTAPDTVTNTATHPGWIMQGNIYEVNTRQYTKEGTFNAFAGHLDRLKEMGVQTIWFMPINPISKKDRKGSLGSYYAVADYTGINPEYGNLDDWKNLVKAIHDKGMKVLIDWVPNHTGADHPWLQTHPGFFIKDSTGQAATMFDWTDTRVLDFKNNEMQDSMIAAMKYWVTETGIDGYRVDVAWNVPGDFWKKCIPALKAAKSDLFFLAEGDKPYLMTSGFDAFYPWEMFHMMVKVAAGERPAFGLDSIKAKYDSVYPKEAIPMYFTSNHDENSWNKSDYGTFPGAAHAPFAVFTQTMGSSVPLVYSGQEEPLLRPLPFFEKDSIVFSKLERAAFYKTLQELRKNNEALSADAVFKKVKAGDEKSVYAYTREKGGKKILVILNLSKKEQPVSLTDQSLFGKANNVFKGQSETLNATAWKMEPWGYAVFSYNN
;
A
#
# COMPACT_ATOMS: atom_id res chain seq x y z
N MET A 1 52.28 -57.45 65.67
CA MET A 1 53.21 -57.75 64.58
C MET A 1 52.70 -57.11 63.28
N LYS A 2 53.41 -56.09 62.90
CA LYS A 2 52.97 -55.18 61.75
C LYS A 2 53.46 -55.84 60.45
N LYS A 3 52.54 -55.98 59.50
CA LYS A 3 52.92 -56.29 58.12
C LYS A 3 52.55 -55.10 57.24
N TRP A 4 53.56 -54.54 56.64
CA TRP A 4 53.45 -53.47 55.62
C TRP A 4 53.12 -54.14 54.25
N PHE A 5 52.14 -53.57 53.53
CA PHE A 5 51.95 -53.91 52.13
C PHE A 5 52.23 -52.65 51.30
N LEU A 6 53.15 -52.80 50.38
CA LEU A 6 53.62 -51.83 49.44
C LEU A 6 52.60 -51.78 48.24
N LEU A 7 52.01 -50.71 48.01
CA LEU A 7 51.14 -50.52 46.85
C LEU A 7 51.90 -49.74 45.73
N ILE A 8 52.11 -50.48 44.61
CA ILE A 8 52.70 -49.92 43.41
C ILE A 8 51.60 -49.15 42.63
N PHE A 9 51.77 -47.82 42.40
CA PHE A 9 50.91 -47.03 41.55
C PHE A 9 51.35 -47.19 40.09
N VAL A 10 50.52 -47.82 39.26
CA VAL A 10 50.65 -47.78 37.78
C VAL A 10 49.82 -46.69 37.28
N SER A 11 50.48 -45.63 36.79
CA SER A 11 49.83 -44.51 36.16
C SER A 11 49.45 -44.86 34.70
N ALA A 12 48.18 -45.08 34.46
CA ALA A 12 47.67 -45.24 33.09
C ALA A 12 47.29 -43.82 32.56
N LEU A 13 48.04 -43.36 31.58
CA LEU A 13 47.66 -42.15 30.80
C LEU A 13 46.46 -42.49 29.91
N ILE A 14 45.29 -41.97 30.29
CA ILE A 14 44.10 -41.95 29.43
C ILE A 14 44.16 -40.69 28.56
N ILE A 15 44.49 -40.87 27.27
CA ILE A 15 44.33 -39.84 26.25
C ILE A 15 42.85 -39.70 25.93
N SER A 16 42.18 -38.69 26.50
CA SER A 16 40.79 -38.36 26.18
C SER A 16 40.75 -37.52 24.90
N CYS A 17 40.40 -38.18 23.77
CA CYS A 17 40.00 -37.47 22.57
C CYS A 17 38.64 -36.78 22.83
N LYS A 18 38.65 -35.46 23.09
CA LYS A 18 37.44 -34.65 23.03
C LYS A 18 37.03 -34.48 21.57
N SER A 19 36.06 -35.26 21.08
CA SER A 19 35.31 -34.94 19.89
C SER A 19 34.48 -33.70 20.21
N LYS A 20 34.78 -32.58 19.55
CA LYS A 20 33.89 -31.41 19.52
C LYS A 20 32.66 -31.81 18.72
N THR A 21 31.59 -32.21 19.36
CA THR A 21 30.26 -32.17 18.80
C THR A 21 29.87 -30.68 18.68
N SER A 22 30.04 -30.15 17.49
CA SER A 22 29.43 -28.89 17.09
C SER A 22 27.91 -29.09 17.10
N THR A 23 27.25 -28.71 18.17
CA THR A 23 25.81 -28.43 18.16
C THR A 23 25.64 -27.15 17.42
N THR A 24 25.44 -27.23 16.10
CA THR A 24 24.81 -26.15 15.35
C THR A 24 23.41 -25.98 15.95
N ALA A 25 23.21 -24.87 16.68
CA ALA A 25 21.89 -24.39 16.96
C ALA A 25 21.16 -24.27 15.63
N PRO A 26 19.85 -24.60 15.56
CA PRO A 26 19.09 -24.36 14.34
C PRO A 26 19.22 -22.88 14.03
N ASP A 27 19.76 -22.55 12.86
CA ASP A 27 19.71 -21.20 12.31
C ASP A 27 18.25 -20.79 12.38
N THR A 28 17.94 -19.89 13.30
CA THR A 28 16.74 -19.09 13.21
C THR A 28 16.92 -18.28 11.93
N VAL A 29 16.33 -18.79 10.85
CA VAL A 29 16.10 -18.02 9.64
C VAL A 29 15.24 -16.84 10.09
N THR A 30 15.90 -15.75 10.49
CA THR A 30 15.27 -14.45 10.57
C THR A 30 14.96 -14.10 9.12
N ASN A 31 13.79 -14.52 8.68
CA ASN A 31 13.23 -14.07 7.42
C ASN A 31 12.84 -12.59 7.62
N THR A 32 13.85 -11.73 7.62
CA THR A 32 13.64 -10.30 7.44
C THR A 32 13.14 -10.20 5.99
N ALA A 33 11.84 -10.13 5.80
CA ALA A 33 11.21 -9.86 4.53
C ALA A 33 11.77 -8.54 4.02
N THR A 34 12.76 -8.61 3.13
CA THR A 34 13.32 -7.43 2.49
C THR A 34 12.28 -6.99 1.46
N HIS A 35 11.66 -5.85 1.70
CA HIS A 35 10.78 -5.23 0.71
C HIS A 35 11.56 -4.97 -0.59
N PRO A 36 10.89 -4.99 -1.74
CA PRO A 36 11.52 -4.57 -2.98
C PRO A 36 12.07 -3.14 -2.84
N GLY A 37 13.34 -2.93 -3.15
CA GLY A 37 13.99 -1.62 -2.96
C GLY A 37 13.28 -0.48 -3.69
N TRP A 38 12.64 -0.77 -4.82
CA TRP A 38 11.93 0.22 -5.65
C TRP A 38 10.70 0.84 -4.97
N ILE A 39 10.08 0.15 -3.98
CA ILE A 39 8.90 0.71 -3.29
C ILE A 39 9.27 1.62 -2.11
N MET A 40 10.50 1.54 -1.59
CA MET A 40 10.89 2.25 -0.38
C MET A 40 10.75 3.79 -0.48
N GLN A 41 11.06 4.35 -1.65
CA GLN A 41 10.75 5.75 -2.01
C GLN A 41 9.65 5.83 -3.09
N GLY A 42 8.95 4.72 -3.32
CA GLY A 42 7.88 4.58 -4.30
C GLY A 42 6.59 5.29 -3.90
N ASN A 43 5.74 5.46 -4.89
CA ASN A 43 4.35 5.88 -4.75
C ASN A 43 3.47 4.98 -5.63
N ILE A 44 2.18 4.95 -5.34
CA ILE A 44 1.21 4.16 -6.09
C ILE A 44 0.16 5.10 -6.69
N TYR A 45 -0.17 4.87 -7.96
CA TYR A 45 -1.29 5.51 -8.65
C TYR A 45 -2.31 4.44 -9.06
N GLU A 46 -3.51 4.54 -8.52
CA GLU A 46 -4.58 3.57 -8.74
C GLU A 46 -5.38 3.91 -9.98
N VAL A 47 -5.64 2.91 -10.82
CA VAL A 47 -6.32 3.04 -12.11
C VAL A 47 -7.52 2.10 -12.19
N ASN A 48 -8.70 2.68 -12.44
CA ASN A 48 -9.87 1.96 -12.91
C ASN A 48 -9.90 2.03 -14.44
N THR A 49 -9.49 0.97 -15.13
CA THR A 49 -9.39 0.93 -16.59
C THR A 49 -10.71 1.31 -17.27
N ARG A 50 -11.85 0.79 -16.78
CA ARG A 50 -13.19 1.07 -17.33
C ARG A 50 -13.51 2.56 -17.35
N GLN A 51 -13.05 3.31 -16.35
CA GLN A 51 -13.48 4.68 -16.08
C GLN A 51 -12.39 5.73 -16.28
N TYR A 52 -11.16 5.30 -16.63
CA TYR A 52 -10.05 6.24 -16.80
C TYR A 52 -10.19 7.11 -18.04
N THR A 53 -10.60 6.51 -19.16
CA THR A 53 -10.85 7.21 -20.43
C THR A 53 -12.27 6.95 -20.92
N LYS A 54 -12.68 7.71 -21.93
CA LYS A 54 -13.98 7.47 -22.58
C LYS A 54 -14.07 6.06 -23.18
N GLU A 55 -13.00 5.58 -23.79
CA GLU A 55 -12.89 4.24 -24.37
C GLU A 55 -12.88 3.16 -23.28
N GLY A 56 -12.14 3.39 -22.19
CA GLY A 56 -11.98 2.46 -21.08
C GLY A 56 -11.12 1.25 -21.44
N THR A 57 -10.10 1.43 -22.29
CA THR A 57 -9.23 0.38 -22.78
C THR A 57 -7.77 0.58 -22.38
N PHE A 58 -6.97 -0.49 -22.41
CA PHE A 58 -5.52 -0.44 -22.16
C PHE A 58 -4.81 0.49 -23.13
N ASN A 59 -5.17 0.44 -24.41
CA ASN A 59 -4.57 1.27 -25.45
C ASN A 59 -4.89 2.75 -25.25
N ALA A 60 -6.11 3.09 -24.84
CA ALA A 60 -6.46 4.47 -24.51
C ALA A 60 -5.74 4.97 -23.26
N PHE A 61 -5.61 4.12 -22.21
CA PHE A 61 -4.84 4.44 -21.02
C PHE A 61 -3.36 4.68 -21.34
N ALA A 62 -2.76 3.91 -22.22
CA ALA A 62 -1.34 4.06 -22.60
C ALA A 62 -1.00 5.48 -23.09
N GLY A 63 -1.94 6.20 -23.69
CA GLY A 63 -1.78 7.60 -24.09
C GLY A 63 -1.55 8.58 -22.93
N HIS A 64 -1.80 8.17 -21.67
CA HIS A 64 -1.59 9.00 -20.48
C HIS A 64 -0.27 8.72 -19.73
N LEU A 65 0.53 7.75 -20.15
CA LEU A 65 1.74 7.33 -19.44
C LEU A 65 2.78 8.45 -19.31
N ASP A 66 2.95 9.30 -20.33
CA ASP A 66 3.90 10.41 -20.27
C ASP A 66 3.48 11.43 -19.20
N ARG A 67 2.21 11.77 -19.15
CA ARG A 67 1.65 12.67 -18.14
C ARG A 67 1.84 12.12 -16.72
N LEU A 68 1.57 10.83 -16.51
CA LEU A 68 1.75 10.18 -15.21
C LEU A 68 3.22 10.14 -14.81
N LYS A 69 4.11 9.82 -15.75
CA LYS A 69 5.57 9.85 -15.53
C LYS A 69 6.04 11.26 -15.17
N GLU A 70 5.55 12.28 -15.88
CA GLU A 70 5.87 13.67 -15.59
C GLU A 70 5.35 14.12 -14.20
N MET A 71 4.19 13.65 -13.77
CA MET A 71 3.65 13.88 -12.43
C MET A 71 4.49 13.18 -11.34
N GLY A 72 5.40 12.27 -11.70
CA GLY A 72 6.26 11.54 -10.76
C GLY A 72 5.71 10.20 -10.31
N VAL A 73 4.71 9.66 -10.97
CA VAL A 73 4.19 8.30 -10.71
C VAL A 73 5.30 7.26 -10.94
N GLN A 74 5.45 6.35 -9.98
CA GLN A 74 6.45 5.28 -10.03
C GLN A 74 5.83 3.90 -10.14
N THR A 75 4.62 3.70 -9.61
CA THR A 75 3.90 2.42 -9.67
C THR A 75 2.46 2.66 -10.06
N ILE A 76 1.95 1.89 -11.01
CA ILE A 76 0.55 1.92 -11.43
C ILE A 76 -0.11 0.64 -10.95
N TRP A 77 -1.16 0.78 -10.14
CA TRP A 77 -2.01 -0.32 -9.72
C TRP A 77 -3.30 -0.29 -10.54
N PHE A 78 -3.54 -1.32 -11.33
CA PHE A 78 -4.79 -1.52 -12.06
C PHE A 78 -5.78 -2.30 -11.20
N MET A 79 -6.99 -1.78 -11.02
CA MET A 79 -8.14 -2.53 -10.52
C MET A 79 -8.34 -3.81 -11.36
N PRO A 80 -9.16 -4.79 -10.91
CA PRO A 80 -9.19 -6.10 -11.57
C PRO A 80 -9.36 -6.00 -13.09
N ILE A 81 -8.46 -6.68 -13.80
CA ILE A 81 -8.41 -6.69 -15.28
C ILE A 81 -9.06 -7.92 -15.89
N ASN A 82 -9.56 -8.81 -15.04
CA ASN A 82 -10.14 -10.10 -15.41
C ASN A 82 -11.57 -9.96 -15.98
N PRO A 83 -12.06 -10.95 -16.73
CA PRO A 83 -13.46 -11.01 -17.15
C PRO A 83 -14.41 -10.98 -15.96
N ILE A 84 -15.53 -10.29 -16.13
CA ILE A 84 -16.54 -10.09 -15.08
C ILE A 84 -17.69 -11.08 -15.28
N SER A 85 -18.15 -11.70 -14.18
CA SER A 85 -19.32 -12.56 -14.13
C SER A 85 -20.56 -11.89 -14.73
N LYS A 86 -21.34 -12.68 -15.50
CA LYS A 86 -22.64 -12.25 -16.06
C LYS A 86 -23.81 -12.71 -15.19
N LYS A 87 -23.63 -13.83 -14.49
CA LYS A 87 -24.66 -14.37 -13.60
C LYS A 87 -24.75 -13.52 -12.34
N ASP A 88 -25.97 -13.21 -11.94
CA ASP A 88 -26.30 -12.42 -10.75
C ASP A 88 -25.64 -11.01 -10.72
N ARG A 89 -25.29 -10.50 -11.91
CA ARG A 89 -24.57 -9.24 -12.11
C ARG A 89 -25.29 -8.05 -11.49
N LYS A 90 -24.55 -7.23 -10.74
CA LYS A 90 -25.00 -5.95 -10.20
C LYS A 90 -24.75 -4.83 -11.22
N GLY A 91 -25.70 -3.93 -11.40
CA GLY A 91 -25.63 -2.85 -12.39
C GLY A 91 -25.57 -3.35 -13.83
N SER A 92 -25.22 -2.48 -14.77
CA SER A 92 -25.19 -2.82 -16.20
C SER A 92 -23.93 -3.60 -16.58
N LEU A 93 -22.77 -3.26 -16.03
CA LEU A 93 -21.46 -3.83 -16.38
C LEU A 93 -20.86 -4.75 -15.32
N GLY A 94 -21.47 -4.86 -14.16
CA GLY A 94 -21.05 -5.74 -13.07
C GLY A 94 -19.87 -5.23 -12.26
N SER A 95 -19.59 -5.95 -11.17
CA SER A 95 -18.46 -5.71 -10.29
C SER A 95 -17.17 -6.22 -10.90
N TYR A 96 -16.12 -5.41 -10.88
CA TYR A 96 -14.74 -5.80 -11.22
C TYR A 96 -14.27 -6.99 -10.38
N TYR A 97 -14.79 -7.11 -9.16
CA TYR A 97 -14.43 -8.13 -8.17
C TYR A 97 -15.24 -9.43 -8.33
N ALA A 98 -16.22 -9.50 -9.23
CA ALA A 98 -16.89 -10.74 -9.58
C ALA A 98 -16.14 -11.45 -10.74
N VAL A 99 -14.95 -11.98 -10.46
CA VAL A 99 -14.02 -12.55 -11.44
C VAL A 99 -14.58 -13.83 -12.05
N ALA A 100 -14.75 -13.86 -13.38
CA ALA A 100 -15.21 -15.02 -14.12
C ALA A 100 -14.09 -15.92 -14.66
N ASP A 101 -12.87 -15.42 -14.79
CA ASP A 101 -11.68 -16.17 -15.22
C ASP A 101 -10.42 -15.50 -14.67
N TYR A 102 -9.64 -16.22 -13.87
CA TYR A 102 -8.42 -15.68 -13.24
C TYR A 102 -7.26 -15.46 -14.22
N THR A 103 -7.26 -16.06 -15.38
CA THR A 103 -6.19 -15.97 -16.40
C THR A 103 -6.60 -15.22 -17.66
N GLY A 104 -7.87 -14.82 -17.74
CA GLY A 104 -8.42 -14.06 -18.86
C GLY A 104 -8.29 -12.55 -18.68
N ILE A 105 -8.35 -11.83 -19.78
CA ILE A 105 -8.49 -10.37 -19.85
C ILE A 105 -9.97 -10.02 -20.09
N ASN A 106 -10.48 -9.01 -19.38
CA ASN A 106 -11.79 -8.45 -19.66
C ASN A 106 -11.83 -7.89 -21.09
N PRO A 107 -12.69 -8.42 -21.98
CA PRO A 107 -12.74 -8.00 -23.37
C PRO A 107 -13.15 -6.52 -23.56
N GLU A 108 -13.72 -5.87 -22.53
CA GLU A 108 -13.98 -4.43 -22.55
C GLU A 108 -12.69 -3.60 -22.55
N TYR A 109 -11.58 -4.15 -22.01
CA TYR A 109 -10.30 -3.42 -21.86
C TYR A 109 -9.33 -3.68 -23.01
N GLY A 110 -9.51 -4.78 -23.76
CA GLY A 110 -8.63 -5.25 -24.81
C GLY A 110 -8.39 -6.76 -24.71
N ASN A 111 -7.23 -7.20 -25.14
CA ASN A 111 -6.79 -8.60 -25.10
C ASN A 111 -5.43 -8.73 -24.37
N LEU A 112 -4.91 -9.96 -24.32
CA LEU A 112 -3.64 -10.24 -23.62
C LEU A 112 -2.43 -9.51 -24.24
N ASP A 113 -2.41 -9.36 -25.57
CA ASP A 113 -1.32 -8.63 -26.24
C ASP A 113 -1.39 -7.13 -25.96
N ASP A 114 -2.60 -6.55 -25.93
CA ASP A 114 -2.78 -5.15 -25.50
C ASP A 114 -2.27 -4.93 -24.07
N TRP A 115 -2.56 -5.87 -23.17
CA TRP A 115 -2.06 -5.83 -21.81
C TRP A 115 -0.53 -5.95 -21.74
N LYS A 116 0.07 -6.94 -22.42
CA LYS A 116 1.52 -7.13 -22.49
C LYS A 116 2.22 -5.88 -23.05
N ASN A 117 1.66 -5.29 -24.09
CA ASN A 117 2.17 -4.04 -24.67
C ASN A 117 2.10 -2.87 -23.68
N LEU A 118 1.00 -2.76 -22.93
CA LEU A 118 0.86 -1.74 -21.89
C LEU A 118 1.89 -1.93 -20.76
N VAL A 119 2.06 -3.14 -20.23
CA VAL A 119 3.05 -3.45 -19.19
C VAL A 119 4.44 -3.08 -19.68
N LYS A 120 4.79 -3.47 -20.92
CA LYS A 120 6.07 -3.09 -21.53
C LYS A 120 6.24 -1.57 -21.64
N ALA A 121 5.22 -0.85 -22.10
CA ALA A 121 5.28 0.61 -22.21
C ALA A 121 5.46 1.31 -20.86
N ILE A 122 4.86 0.77 -19.80
CA ILE A 122 5.03 1.25 -18.42
C ILE A 122 6.47 1.00 -17.95
N HIS A 123 7.01 -0.21 -18.18
CA HIS A 123 8.39 -0.55 -17.84
C HIS A 123 9.42 0.27 -18.63
N ASP A 124 9.19 0.50 -19.92
CA ASP A 124 10.06 1.35 -20.76
C ASP A 124 10.18 2.79 -20.22
N LYS A 125 9.17 3.25 -19.49
CA LYS A 125 9.19 4.54 -18.77
C LYS A 125 9.77 4.45 -17.34
N GLY A 126 10.25 3.27 -16.93
CA GLY A 126 10.81 3.02 -15.60
C GLY A 126 9.79 3.07 -14.48
N MET A 127 8.53 2.78 -14.78
CA MET A 127 7.46 2.60 -13.80
C MET A 127 7.18 1.12 -13.57
N LYS A 128 6.48 0.80 -12.48
CA LYS A 128 6.10 -0.54 -12.05
C LYS A 128 4.60 -0.79 -12.22
N VAL A 129 4.20 -2.06 -12.32
CA VAL A 129 2.82 -2.47 -12.54
C VAL A 129 2.35 -3.43 -11.45
N LEU A 130 1.25 -3.07 -10.78
CA LEU A 130 0.50 -3.98 -9.91
C LEU A 130 -0.85 -4.27 -10.54
N ILE A 131 -1.35 -5.49 -10.37
CA ILE A 131 -2.75 -5.82 -10.65
C ILE A 131 -3.50 -6.09 -9.35
N ASP A 132 -4.79 -5.80 -9.36
CA ASP A 132 -5.68 -6.19 -8.29
C ASP A 132 -5.99 -7.67 -8.37
N TRP A 133 -5.93 -8.38 -7.26
CA TRP A 133 -6.17 -9.81 -7.19
C TRP A 133 -7.28 -10.14 -6.20
N VAL A 134 -8.26 -10.91 -6.63
CA VAL A 134 -9.46 -11.24 -5.86
C VAL A 134 -9.43 -12.71 -5.43
N PRO A 135 -8.73 -13.07 -4.34
CA PRO A 135 -8.56 -14.47 -3.94
C PRO A 135 -9.72 -15.03 -3.11
N ASN A 136 -10.47 -14.17 -2.42
CA ASN A 136 -11.49 -14.59 -1.46
C ASN A 136 -12.69 -15.31 -2.11
N HIS A 137 -13.04 -14.91 -3.33
CA HIS A 137 -14.22 -15.38 -4.04
C HIS A 137 -14.05 -15.28 -5.54
N THR A 138 -14.88 -16.00 -6.28
CA THR A 138 -15.02 -15.87 -7.73
C THR A 138 -16.34 -15.17 -8.07
N GLY A 139 -16.56 -14.86 -9.35
CA GLY A 139 -17.88 -14.54 -9.88
C GLY A 139 -18.82 -15.76 -9.88
N ALA A 140 -20.12 -15.51 -9.97
CA ALA A 140 -21.17 -16.53 -9.85
C ALA A 140 -21.29 -17.50 -11.04
N ASP A 141 -20.54 -17.27 -12.12
CA ASP A 141 -20.46 -18.16 -13.29
C ASP A 141 -19.02 -18.61 -13.60
N HIS A 142 -18.10 -18.49 -12.64
CA HIS A 142 -16.74 -18.98 -12.83
C HIS A 142 -16.71 -20.47 -13.16
N PRO A 143 -15.92 -20.94 -14.16
CA PRO A 143 -15.86 -22.33 -14.59
C PRO A 143 -15.59 -23.34 -13.47
N TRP A 144 -14.84 -22.97 -12.43
CA TRP A 144 -14.57 -23.83 -11.27
C TRP A 144 -15.83 -24.29 -10.54
N LEU A 145 -16.94 -23.55 -10.64
CA LEU A 145 -18.23 -23.99 -10.05
C LEU A 145 -18.73 -25.29 -10.65
N GLN A 146 -18.42 -25.55 -11.93
CA GLN A 146 -18.80 -26.77 -12.62
C GLN A 146 -17.70 -27.83 -12.59
N THR A 147 -16.45 -27.42 -12.83
CA THR A 147 -15.33 -28.34 -12.96
C THR A 147 -14.75 -28.78 -11.61
N HIS A 148 -14.80 -27.91 -10.59
CA HIS A 148 -14.23 -28.15 -9.26
C HIS A 148 -15.16 -27.65 -8.15
N PRO A 149 -16.39 -28.20 -8.01
CA PRO A 149 -17.36 -27.71 -7.04
C PRO A 149 -16.90 -27.81 -5.58
N GLY A 150 -15.89 -28.62 -5.31
CA GLY A 150 -15.23 -28.71 -4.01
C GLY A 150 -14.29 -27.55 -3.67
N PHE A 151 -14.07 -26.61 -4.59
CA PHE A 151 -13.29 -25.39 -4.31
C PHE A 151 -14.07 -24.34 -3.53
N PHE A 152 -15.36 -24.52 -3.33
CA PHE A 152 -16.25 -23.52 -2.77
C PHE A 152 -16.82 -23.93 -1.41
N ILE A 153 -16.91 -22.97 -0.49
CA ILE A 153 -17.67 -23.11 0.74
C ILE A 153 -19.15 -23.33 0.35
N LYS A 154 -19.81 -24.28 1.03
CA LYS A 154 -21.23 -24.56 0.82
C LYS A 154 -22.09 -23.88 1.87
N ASP A 155 -23.22 -23.36 1.46
CA ASP A 155 -24.28 -22.89 2.35
C ASP A 155 -25.14 -24.04 2.88
N SER A 156 -26.15 -23.74 3.68
CA SER A 156 -27.06 -24.73 4.27
C SER A 156 -27.91 -25.51 3.25
N THR A 157 -27.98 -25.03 1.99
CA THR A 157 -28.70 -25.69 0.88
C THR A 157 -27.77 -26.54 0.02
N GLY A 158 -26.45 -26.54 0.31
CA GLY A 158 -25.44 -27.24 -0.45
C GLY A 158 -24.96 -26.47 -1.71
N GLN A 159 -25.41 -25.24 -1.91
CA GLN A 159 -24.95 -24.35 -2.97
C GLN A 159 -23.63 -23.64 -2.56
N ALA A 160 -22.88 -23.15 -3.54
CA ALA A 160 -21.71 -22.33 -3.27
C ALA A 160 -22.14 -21.02 -2.56
N ALA A 161 -21.57 -20.78 -1.38
CA ALA A 161 -21.97 -19.67 -0.51
C ALA A 161 -21.58 -18.31 -1.07
N THR A 162 -22.38 -17.29 -0.77
CA THR A 162 -22.05 -15.87 -0.95
C THR A 162 -21.53 -15.27 0.35
N MET A 163 -20.85 -14.12 0.29
CA MET A 163 -20.44 -13.35 1.44
C MET A 163 -21.14 -12.00 1.43
N PHE A 164 -21.64 -11.57 2.57
CA PHE A 164 -22.43 -10.33 2.69
C PHE A 164 -23.59 -10.29 1.66
N ASP A 165 -23.82 -9.12 1.07
CA ASP A 165 -24.77 -8.90 -0.02
C ASP A 165 -24.17 -9.05 -1.42
N TRP A 166 -22.97 -9.67 -1.54
CA TRP A 166 -22.25 -9.85 -2.82
C TRP A 166 -22.80 -11.07 -3.58
N THR A 167 -24.07 -10.96 -3.99
CA THR A 167 -24.82 -12.06 -4.61
C THR A 167 -24.24 -12.54 -5.95
N ASP A 168 -23.44 -11.71 -6.60
CA ASP A 168 -22.71 -11.98 -7.83
C ASP A 168 -21.39 -12.73 -7.62
N THR A 169 -21.07 -13.12 -6.38
CA THR A 169 -19.82 -13.83 -6.04
C THR A 169 -20.04 -15.18 -5.37
N ARG A 170 -19.00 -16.02 -5.33
CA ARG A 170 -19.00 -17.34 -4.65
C ARG A 170 -17.69 -17.54 -3.89
N VAL A 171 -17.78 -17.82 -2.60
CA VAL A 171 -16.65 -17.88 -1.67
C VAL A 171 -15.84 -19.16 -1.86
N LEU A 172 -14.51 -19.01 -1.94
CA LEU A 172 -13.56 -20.11 -2.08
C LEU A 172 -13.22 -20.75 -0.74
N ASP A 173 -13.03 -22.07 -0.72
CA ASP A 173 -12.64 -22.84 0.47
C ASP A 173 -11.14 -23.03 0.54
N PHE A 174 -10.46 -22.24 1.35
CA PHE A 174 -9.01 -22.34 1.59
C PHE A 174 -8.59 -23.58 2.38
N LYS A 175 -9.49 -24.46 2.79
CA LYS A 175 -9.15 -25.81 3.32
C LYS A 175 -8.84 -26.78 2.19
N ASN A 176 -9.24 -26.48 0.96
CA ASN A 176 -8.97 -27.29 -0.22
C ASN A 176 -7.59 -26.96 -0.80
N ASN A 177 -6.63 -27.90 -0.70
CA ASN A 177 -5.25 -27.71 -1.18
C ASN A 177 -5.17 -27.57 -2.71
N GLU A 178 -6.00 -28.28 -3.46
CA GLU A 178 -6.04 -28.18 -4.93
C GLU A 178 -6.51 -26.79 -5.38
N MET A 179 -7.50 -26.21 -4.67
CA MET A 179 -7.92 -24.83 -4.89
C MET A 179 -6.78 -23.86 -4.60
N GLN A 180 -6.05 -24.05 -3.48
CA GLN A 180 -4.90 -23.18 -3.16
C GLN A 180 -3.82 -23.25 -4.27
N ASP A 181 -3.49 -24.47 -4.74
CA ASP A 181 -2.49 -24.66 -5.79
C ASP A 181 -2.93 -24.03 -7.12
N SER A 182 -4.22 -24.17 -7.47
CA SER A 182 -4.81 -23.53 -8.65
C SER A 182 -4.77 -22.01 -8.56
N MET A 183 -5.03 -21.45 -7.38
CA MET A 183 -4.94 -20.00 -7.14
C MET A 183 -3.50 -19.49 -7.28
N ILE A 184 -2.53 -20.21 -6.70
CA ILE A 184 -1.10 -19.88 -6.84
C ILE A 184 -0.65 -19.96 -8.31
N ALA A 185 -1.09 -20.97 -9.03
CA ALA A 185 -0.78 -21.14 -10.46
C ALA A 185 -1.34 -19.96 -11.29
N ALA A 186 -2.57 -19.54 -11.02
CA ALA A 186 -3.18 -18.39 -11.69
C ALA A 186 -2.43 -17.07 -11.38
N MET A 187 -2.03 -16.85 -10.13
CA MET A 187 -1.19 -15.69 -9.80
C MET A 187 0.17 -15.77 -10.49
N LYS A 188 0.82 -16.94 -10.47
CA LYS A 188 2.13 -17.13 -11.11
C LYS A 188 2.08 -16.86 -12.62
N TYR A 189 0.96 -17.22 -13.29
CA TYR A 189 0.75 -16.94 -14.72
C TYR A 189 0.96 -15.45 -15.04
N TRP A 190 0.36 -14.52 -14.29
CA TRP A 190 0.51 -13.08 -14.55
C TRP A 190 1.95 -12.60 -14.36
N VAL A 191 2.66 -13.13 -13.36
CA VAL A 191 4.07 -12.81 -13.12
C VAL A 191 4.94 -13.28 -14.28
N THR A 192 4.77 -14.52 -14.74
CA THR A 192 5.65 -15.12 -15.75
C THR A 192 5.31 -14.69 -17.16
N GLU A 193 4.01 -14.55 -17.49
CA GLU A 193 3.56 -14.24 -18.84
C GLU A 193 3.57 -12.76 -19.17
N THR A 194 3.41 -11.90 -18.17
CA THR A 194 3.25 -10.47 -18.41
C THR A 194 4.26 -9.61 -17.69
N GLY A 195 5.03 -10.18 -16.74
CA GLY A 195 6.12 -9.49 -16.06
C GLY A 195 5.69 -8.43 -15.05
N ILE A 196 4.43 -8.45 -14.56
CA ILE A 196 3.96 -7.52 -13.52
C ILE A 196 4.90 -7.51 -12.30
N ASP A 197 4.85 -6.45 -11.52
CA ASP A 197 5.77 -6.23 -10.39
C ASP A 197 5.12 -6.52 -9.03
N GLY A 198 3.87 -6.97 -9.00
CA GLY A 198 3.20 -7.38 -7.76
C GLY A 198 1.70 -7.27 -7.82
N TYR A 199 1.11 -7.30 -6.62
CA TYR A 199 -0.34 -7.40 -6.44
C TYR A 199 -0.83 -6.43 -5.36
N ARG A 200 -2.00 -5.82 -5.59
CA ARG A 200 -2.90 -5.42 -4.52
C ARG A 200 -3.90 -6.57 -4.34
N VAL A 201 -4.07 -7.03 -3.13
CA VAL A 201 -4.88 -8.21 -2.85
C VAL A 201 -6.17 -7.81 -2.16
N ASP A 202 -7.28 -8.03 -2.86
CA ASP A 202 -8.64 -7.77 -2.41
C ASP A 202 -9.04 -8.67 -1.23
N VAL A 203 -9.71 -8.10 -0.22
CA VAL A 203 -10.20 -8.84 0.97
C VAL A 203 -9.13 -9.78 1.57
N ALA A 204 -7.86 -9.36 1.55
CA ALA A 204 -6.74 -10.18 2.04
C ALA A 204 -6.93 -10.63 3.50
N TRP A 205 -7.64 -9.83 4.28
CA TRP A 205 -7.95 -10.08 5.69
C TRP A 205 -8.86 -11.30 5.94
N ASN A 206 -9.58 -11.79 4.92
CA ASN A 206 -10.46 -12.97 5.03
C ASN A 206 -9.81 -14.25 4.49
N VAL A 207 -8.61 -14.15 3.92
CA VAL A 207 -7.83 -15.30 3.41
C VAL A 207 -6.85 -15.75 4.49
N PRO A 208 -6.76 -17.06 4.80
CA PRO A 208 -5.88 -17.55 5.85
C PRO A 208 -4.41 -17.20 5.65
N GLY A 209 -3.72 -16.82 6.73
CA GLY A 209 -2.30 -16.45 6.70
C GLY A 209 -1.39 -17.59 6.19
N ASP A 210 -1.73 -18.84 6.47
CA ASP A 210 -0.94 -19.99 6.01
C ASP A 210 -0.98 -20.16 4.50
N PHE A 211 -2.08 -19.78 3.83
CA PHE A 211 -2.09 -19.68 2.37
C PHE A 211 -1.07 -18.65 1.87
N TRP A 212 -1.03 -17.47 2.48
CA TRP A 212 -0.09 -16.43 2.08
C TRP A 212 1.36 -16.82 2.30
N LYS A 213 1.67 -17.51 3.42
CA LYS A 213 3.01 -18.06 3.69
C LYS A 213 3.46 -19.10 2.66
N LYS A 214 2.52 -19.78 2.00
CA LYS A 214 2.77 -20.70 0.89
C LYS A 214 2.87 -19.94 -0.44
N CYS A 215 1.92 -19.05 -0.71
CA CYS A 215 1.73 -18.35 -1.97
C CYS A 215 2.86 -17.35 -2.27
N ILE A 216 3.10 -16.40 -1.35
CA ILE A 216 4.04 -15.29 -1.60
C ILE A 216 5.47 -15.78 -1.88
N PRO A 217 6.05 -16.73 -1.11
CA PRO A 217 7.36 -17.28 -1.45
C PRO A 217 7.39 -18.01 -2.80
N ALA A 218 6.31 -18.73 -3.17
CA ALA A 218 6.22 -19.40 -4.46
C ALA A 218 6.22 -18.41 -5.64
N LEU A 219 5.60 -17.25 -5.48
CA LEU A 219 5.61 -16.18 -6.47
C LEU A 219 6.96 -15.44 -6.49
N LYS A 220 7.54 -15.13 -5.33
CA LYS A 220 8.87 -14.50 -5.21
C LYS A 220 9.99 -15.41 -5.75
N ALA A 221 9.80 -16.72 -5.78
CA ALA A 221 10.71 -17.64 -6.46
C ALA A 221 10.71 -17.48 -8.00
N ALA A 222 9.60 -17.02 -8.59
CA ALA A 222 9.52 -16.70 -10.03
C ALA A 222 10.07 -15.29 -10.35
N LYS A 223 9.84 -14.32 -9.46
CA LYS A 223 10.34 -12.94 -9.57
C LYS A 223 10.55 -12.38 -8.16
N SER A 224 11.80 -12.25 -7.75
CA SER A 224 12.18 -11.98 -6.36
C SER A 224 11.77 -10.60 -5.82
N ASP A 225 11.62 -9.61 -6.71
CA ASP A 225 11.30 -8.21 -6.37
C ASP A 225 9.80 -7.87 -6.45
N LEU A 226 8.92 -8.87 -6.34
CA LEU A 226 7.47 -8.67 -6.28
C LEU A 226 7.06 -7.96 -4.99
N PHE A 227 6.11 -7.03 -5.15
CA PHE A 227 5.49 -6.29 -4.05
C PHE A 227 4.05 -6.77 -3.81
N PHE A 228 3.68 -6.90 -2.53
CA PHE A 228 2.35 -7.34 -2.11
C PHE A 228 1.70 -6.33 -1.17
N LEU A 229 0.61 -5.73 -1.63
CA LEU A 229 -0.24 -4.82 -0.86
C LEU A 229 -1.50 -5.56 -0.41
N ALA A 230 -1.71 -5.68 0.89
CA ALA A 230 -2.93 -6.28 1.44
C ALA A 230 -4.04 -5.24 1.62
N GLU A 231 -5.22 -5.47 1.04
CA GLU A 231 -6.41 -4.81 1.55
C GLU A 231 -6.80 -5.44 2.88
N GLY A 232 -6.55 -4.71 3.95
CA GLY A 232 -6.83 -5.13 5.32
C GLY A 232 -5.85 -4.53 6.31
N ASP A 233 -6.28 -4.47 7.56
CA ASP A 233 -5.57 -3.89 8.70
C ASP A 233 -5.22 -4.95 9.77
N LYS A 234 -5.04 -6.20 9.38
CA LYS A 234 -4.70 -7.30 10.29
C LYS A 234 -3.20 -7.53 10.37
N PRO A 235 -2.56 -7.43 11.56
CA PRO A 235 -1.10 -7.56 11.69
C PRO A 235 -0.54 -8.88 11.16
N TYR A 236 -1.33 -9.98 11.21
CA TYR A 236 -0.89 -11.29 10.69
C TYR A 236 -0.58 -11.27 9.18
N LEU A 237 -1.16 -10.36 8.41
CA LEU A 237 -0.87 -10.24 6.99
C LEU A 237 0.61 -9.91 6.76
N MET A 238 1.16 -9.00 7.57
CA MET A 238 2.59 -8.64 7.47
C MET A 238 3.49 -9.82 7.82
N THR A 239 3.16 -10.59 8.85
CA THR A 239 3.91 -11.81 9.21
C THR A 239 3.64 -12.99 8.26
N SER A 240 2.72 -12.84 7.31
CA SER A 240 2.41 -13.82 6.26
C SER A 240 3.07 -13.50 4.91
N GLY A 241 3.88 -12.42 4.83
CA GLY A 241 4.71 -12.09 3.68
C GLY A 241 4.30 -10.86 2.88
N PHE A 242 3.22 -10.17 3.25
CA PHE A 242 2.87 -8.90 2.62
C PHE A 242 3.88 -7.79 2.97
N ASP A 243 4.08 -6.89 2.03
CA ASP A 243 4.97 -5.74 2.18
C ASP A 243 4.23 -4.53 2.79
N ALA A 244 2.97 -4.33 2.40
CA ALA A 244 2.18 -3.17 2.80
C ALA A 244 0.73 -3.53 3.10
N PHE A 245 0.05 -2.63 3.83
CA PHE A 245 -1.33 -2.80 4.26
C PHE A 245 -2.14 -1.52 4.17
N TYR A 246 -3.49 -1.64 4.16
CA TYR A 246 -4.42 -0.51 4.23
C TYR A 246 -4.55 -0.02 5.67
N PRO A 247 -4.15 1.23 5.99
CA PRO A 247 -4.25 1.80 7.33
C PRO A 247 -5.64 2.43 7.56
N TRP A 248 -6.70 1.62 7.53
CA TRP A 248 -8.10 2.09 7.62
C TRP A 248 -8.38 2.95 8.85
N GLU A 249 -7.81 2.60 10.02
CA GLU A 249 -8.01 3.39 11.23
C GLU A 249 -7.39 4.79 11.13
N MET A 250 -6.23 4.93 10.46
CA MET A 250 -5.62 6.24 10.22
C MET A 250 -6.47 7.06 9.24
N PHE A 251 -6.97 6.44 8.17
CA PHE A 251 -7.88 7.09 7.24
C PHE A 251 -9.12 7.61 7.95
N HIS A 252 -9.80 6.77 8.74
CA HIS A 252 -10.98 7.17 9.52
C HIS A 252 -10.66 8.25 10.56
N MET A 253 -9.45 8.25 11.15
CA MET A 253 -9.03 9.33 12.04
C MET A 253 -8.85 10.65 11.28
N MET A 254 -8.23 10.63 10.09
CA MET A 254 -8.10 11.81 9.23
C MET A 254 -9.48 12.39 8.87
N VAL A 255 -10.45 11.53 8.53
CA VAL A 255 -11.85 11.93 8.28
C VAL A 255 -12.44 12.69 9.48
N LYS A 256 -12.29 12.14 10.68
CA LYS A 256 -12.80 12.76 11.91
C LYS A 256 -12.09 14.09 12.24
N VAL A 257 -10.80 14.18 11.97
CA VAL A 257 -10.04 15.44 12.13
C VAL A 257 -10.52 16.48 11.12
N ALA A 258 -10.71 16.13 9.86
CA ALA A 258 -11.23 17.02 8.83
C ALA A 258 -12.63 17.53 9.14
N ALA A 259 -13.48 16.67 9.70
CA ALA A 259 -14.82 17.07 10.18
C ALA A 259 -14.79 17.98 11.43
N GLY A 260 -13.67 18.02 12.15
CA GLY A 260 -13.54 18.72 13.44
C GLY A 260 -14.07 17.94 14.64
N GLU A 261 -14.33 16.64 14.48
CA GLU A 261 -14.82 15.74 15.53
C GLU A 261 -13.69 15.25 16.45
N ARG A 262 -12.46 15.25 15.96
CA ARG A 262 -11.26 14.87 16.70
C ARG A 262 -10.15 15.89 16.51
N PRO A 263 -9.32 16.11 17.54
CA PRO A 263 -8.15 16.97 17.43
C PRO A 263 -7.07 16.31 16.57
N ALA A 264 -6.19 17.12 15.97
CA ALA A 264 -5.10 16.66 15.11
C ALA A 264 -4.15 15.66 15.82
N PHE A 265 -3.89 15.81 17.12
CA PHE A 265 -3.09 14.84 17.87
C PHE A 265 -3.74 13.45 17.98
N GLY A 266 -5.02 13.27 17.61
CA GLY A 266 -5.64 11.96 17.49
C GLY A 266 -4.91 11.03 16.50
N LEU A 267 -4.23 11.59 15.51
CA LEU A 267 -3.39 10.85 14.57
C LEU A 267 -2.22 10.13 15.27
N ASP A 268 -1.68 10.73 16.35
CA ASP A 268 -0.59 10.13 17.15
C ASP A 268 -1.03 8.83 17.85
N SER A 269 -2.30 8.78 18.29
CA SER A 269 -2.85 7.58 18.94
C SER A 269 -2.92 6.39 17.98
N ILE A 270 -3.30 6.64 16.74
CA ILE A 270 -3.33 5.57 15.71
C ILE A 270 -1.92 5.14 15.33
N LYS A 271 -1.00 6.12 15.16
CA LYS A 271 0.41 5.78 14.88
C LYS A 271 1.01 4.93 16.01
N ALA A 272 0.84 5.33 17.27
CA ALA A 272 1.32 4.57 18.43
C ALA A 272 0.73 3.14 18.48
N LYS A 273 -0.55 3.00 18.14
CA LYS A 273 -1.18 1.67 17.98
C LYS A 273 -0.47 0.85 16.91
N TYR A 274 -0.27 1.42 15.72
CA TYR A 274 0.40 0.71 14.63
C TYR A 274 1.83 0.31 15.01
N ASP A 275 2.60 1.21 15.63
CA ASP A 275 3.95 0.93 16.12
C ASP A 275 3.98 -0.22 17.14
N SER A 276 2.87 -0.46 17.87
CA SER A 276 2.78 -1.50 18.90
C SER A 276 2.31 -2.86 18.39
N VAL A 277 1.52 -2.91 17.29
CA VAL A 277 0.86 -4.15 16.84
C VAL A 277 1.41 -4.70 15.53
N TYR A 278 2.04 -3.86 14.70
CA TYR A 278 2.63 -4.29 13.43
C TYR A 278 4.13 -4.54 13.57
N PRO A 279 4.72 -5.43 12.76
CA PRO A 279 6.16 -5.51 12.60
C PRO A 279 6.74 -4.14 12.22
N LYS A 280 7.95 -3.85 12.71
CA LYS A 280 8.59 -2.54 12.52
C LYS A 280 8.76 -2.14 11.04
N GLU A 281 8.94 -3.13 10.19
CA GLU A 281 9.11 -3.00 8.75
C GLU A 281 7.79 -2.87 7.98
N ALA A 282 6.63 -3.08 8.60
CA ALA A 282 5.34 -2.99 7.93
C ALA A 282 5.10 -1.60 7.33
N ILE A 283 4.64 -1.54 6.09
CA ILE A 283 4.45 -0.29 5.35
C ILE A 283 2.95 0.01 5.23
N PRO A 284 2.40 1.00 5.97
CA PRO A 284 1.05 1.48 5.71
C PRO A 284 0.98 2.23 4.37
N MET A 285 -0.04 1.96 3.55
CA MET A 285 -0.33 2.73 2.34
C MET A 285 -1.31 3.85 2.67
N TYR A 286 -0.84 5.07 2.85
CA TYR A 286 -1.72 6.20 3.17
C TYR A 286 -2.37 6.79 1.92
N PHE A 287 -3.65 7.17 2.05
CA PHE A 287 -4.45 7.74 0.98
C PHE A 287 -5.50 8.73 1.53
N THR A 288 -5.96 9.62 0.70
CA THR A 288 -7.13 10.46 0.94
C THR A 288 -8.37 9.96 0.18
N SER A 289 -8.17 9.15 -0.86
CA SER A 289 -9.22 8.50 -1.64
C SER A 289 -8.70 7.21 -2.27
N ASN A 290 -9.62 6.33 -2.66
CA ASN A 290 -9.46 5.17 -3.52
C ASN A 290 -10.78 4.93 -4.27
N HIS A 291 -10.90 3.84 -5.03
CA HIS A 291 -12.11 3.53 -5.79
C HIS A 291 -13.36 3.39 -4.91
N ASP A 292 -13.25 2.79 -3.73
CA ASP A 292 -14.37 2.64 -2.78
C ASP A 292 -14.74 3.97 -2.13
N GLU A 293 -13.75 4.69 -1.62
CA GLU A 293 -13.97 5.97 -0.94
C GLU A 293 -14.55 7.03 -1.90
N ASN A 294 -14.14 7.01 -3.17
CA ASN A 294 -14.75 7.86 -4.18
C ASN A 294 -16.19 7.44 -4.50
N SER A 295 -16.42 6.14 -4.76
CA SER A 295 -17.73 5.66 -5.21
C SER A 295 -18.79 5.72 -4.12
N TRP A 296 -18.43 5.41 -2.85
CA TRP A 296 -19.38 5.21 -1.75
C TRP A 296 -19.35 6.31 -0.69
N ASN A 297 -18.20 6.93 -0.41
CA ASN A 297 -17.98 7.77 0.77
C ASN A 297 -17.64 9.23 0.46
N LYS A 298 -17.72 9.67 -0.80
CA LYS A 298 -17.53 11.07 -1.23
C LYS A 298 -16.16 11.67 -0.85
N SER A 299 -15.10 10.87 -0.87
CA SER A 299 -13.83 11.20 -0.24
C SER A 299 -13.27 12.59 -0.56
N ASP A 300 -13.01 12.92 -1.83
CA ASP A 300 -12.38 14.19 -2.20
C ASP A 300 -13.31 15.41 -2.16
N TYR A 301 -14.61 15.21 -2.27
CA TYR A 301 -15.58 16.31 -2.41
C TYR A 301 -16.52 16.43 -1.21
N GLY A 302 -16.57 15.45 -0.34
CA GLY A 302 -17.36 15.46 0.89
C GLY A 302 -16.51 15.34 2.15
N THR A 303 -15.51 14.44 2.16
CA THR A 303 -14.68 14.17 3.33
C THR A 303 -13.53 15.17 3.49
N PHE A 304 -12.82 15.50 2.40
CA PHE A 304 -11.74 16.49 2.38
C PHE A 304 -12.05 17.61 1.39
N PRO A 305 -13.15 18.40 1.62
CA PRO A 305 -13.64 19.33 0.63
C PRO A 305 -12.75 20.58 0.50
N GLY A 306 -12.60 21.06 -0.74
CA GLY A 306 -11.91 22.30 -1.04
C GLY A 306 -10.47 22.35 -0.54
N ALA A 307 -10.12 23.36 0.24
CA ALA A 307 -8.77 23.58 0.76
C ALA A 307 -8.32 22.49 1.76
N ALA A 308 -9.25 21.76 2.42
CA ALA A 308 -8.92 20.69 3.35
C ALA A 308 -8.19 19.53 2.66
N HIS A 309 -8.37 19.32 1.36
CA HIS A 309 -7.66 18.27 0.63
C HIS A 309 -6.13 18.38 0.77
N ALA A 310 -5.58 19.57 0.59
CA ALA A 310 -4.13 19.76 0.47
C ALA A 310 -3.33 19.30 1.70
N PRO A 311 -3.61 19.71 2.96
CA PRO A 311 -2.84 19.29 4.10
C PRO A 311 -2.97 17.78 4.39
N PHE A 312 -4.14 17.17 4.13
CA PHE A 312 -4.28 15.71 4.27
C PHE A 312 -3.55 14.95 3.15
N ALA A 313 -3.53 15.47 1.92
CA ALA A 313 -2.70 14.90 0.86
C ALA A 313 -1.20 15.05 1.18
N VAL A 314 -0.73 16.20 1.70
CA VAL A 314 0.65 16.33 2.19
C VAL A 314 0.94 15.30 3.28
N PHE A 315 0.02 15.11 4.24
CA PHE A 315 0.17 14.08 5.27
C PHE A 315 0.37 12.70 4.65
N THR A 316 -0.51 12.26 3.75
CA THR A 316 -0.44 10.92 3.15
C THR A 316 0.84 10.70 2.33
N GLN A 317 1.33 11.75 1.66
CA GLN A 317 2.53 11.70 0.82
C GLN A 317 3.85 11.74 1.61
N THR A 318 3.83 12.23 2.86
CA THR A 318 5.05 12.50 3.64
C THR A 318 5.10 11.79 4.99
N MET A 319 3.98 11.25 5.50
CA MET A 319 3.91 10.58 6.80
C MET A 319 4.83 9.35 6.86
N GLY A 320 5.31 9.04 8.06
CA GLY A 320 6.32 8.02 8.36
C GLY A 320 6.03 6.61 7.87
N SER A 321 7.09 5.86 7.60
CA SER A 321 7.11 4.42 7.25
C SER A 321 6.05 3.99 6.23
N SER A 322 5.79 4.80 5.20
CA SER A 322 4.63 4.61 4.33
C SER A 322 4.96 4.60 2.84
N VAL A 323 4.04 4.05 2.07
CA VAL A 323 3.90 4.29 0.64
C VAL A 323 2.59 5.07 0.41
N PRO A 324 2.60 6.18 -0.33
CA PRO A 324 1.39 6.96 -0.62
C PRO A 324 0.65 6.43 -1.84
N LEU A 325 -0.68 6.57 -1.81
CA LEU A 325 -1.56 6.33 -2.94
C LEU A 325 -2.15 7.65 -3.46
N VAL A 326 -2.27 7.76 -4.78
CA VAL A 326 -3.11 8.73 -5.49
C VAL A 326 -4.12 7.96 -6.32
N TYR A 327 -5.41 8.23 -6.13
CA TYR A 327 -6.47 7.65 -6.95
C TYR A 327 -6.69 8.47 -8.21
N SER A 328 -6.98 7.81 -9.33
CA SER A 328 -7.24 8.42 -10.64
C SER A 328 -8.23 9.59 -10.54
N GLY A 329 -7.83 10.74 -11.05
CA GLY A 329 -8.65 11.96 -11.08
C GLY A 329 -8.43 12.90 -9.90
N GLN A 330 -7.67 12.52 -8.86
CA GLN A 330 -7.35 13.44 -7.76
C GLN A 330 -6.52 14.64 -8.25
N GLU A 331 -5.73 14.46 -9.28
CA GLU A 331 -4.94 15.49 -9.92
C GLU A 331 -5.73 16.49 -10.77
N GLU A 332 -6.97 16.12 -11.18
CA GLU A 332 -7.84 16.98 -12.04
C GLU A 332 -8.41 18.21 -11.32
N PRO A 333 -9.12 18.23 -10.16
CA PRO A 333 -9.72 17.24 -9.28
C PRO A 333 -11.09 16.69 -9.74
N LEU A 334 -11.29 15.41 -9.56
CA LEU A 334 -12.58 14.75 -9.79
C LEU A 334 -13.48 14.91 -8.56
N LEU A 335 -14.35 15.90 -8.54
CA LEU A 335 -15.20 16.23 -7.39
C LEU A 335 -16.60 15.61 -7.50
N ARG A 336 -16.68 14.35 -7.89
CA ARG A 336 -17.91 13.57 -7.98
C ARG A 336 -17.63 12.07 -7.83
N PRO A 337 -18.65 11.25 -7.48
CA PRO A 337 -18.47 9.82 -7.49
C PRO A 337 -18.33 9.28 -8.92
N LEU A 338 -17.55 8.22 -9.06
CA LEU A 338 -17.58 7.33 -10.23
C LEU A 338 -18.52 6.17 -9.90
N PRO A 339 -19.60 5.93 -10.68
CA PRO A 339 -20.53 4.84 -10.42
C PRO A 339 -19.82 3.48 -10.52
N PHE A 340 -19.85 2.70 -9.44
CA PHE A 340 -19.03 1.49 -9.31
C PHE A 340 -19.31 0.43 -10.41
N PHE A 341 -20.57 0.23 -10.76
CA PHE A 341 -21.01 -0.85 -11.68
C PHE A 341 -21.23 -0.38 -13.12
N GLU A 342 -20.96 0.91 -13.41
CA GLU A 342 -21.34 1.51 -14.67
C GLU A 342 -20.12 2.06 -15.45
N LYS A 343 -20.33 2.33 -16.73
CA LYS A 343 -19.37 3.09 -17.55
C LYS A 343 -19.43 4.56 -17.13
N ASP A 344 -18.26 5.13 -16.93
CA ASP A 344 -18.03 6.55 -16.75
C ASP A 344 -16.66 6.92 -17.35
N SER A 345 -16.29 8.18 -17.27
CA SER A 345 -14.94 8.61 -17.66
C SER A 345 -14.47 9.82 -16.86
N ILE A 346 -13.18 9.83 -16.56
CA ILE A 346 -12.51 11.00 -16.01
C ILE A 346 -12.11 11.90 -17.18
N VAL A 347 -12.42 13.18 -17.08
CA VAL A 347 -12.00 14.19 -18.07
C VAL A 347 -10.80 14.93 -17.49
N PHE A 348 -9.62 14.60 -17.97
CA PHE A 348 -8.38 15.29 -17.59
C PHE A 348 -8.20 16.54 -18.47
N SER A 349 -8.72 17.69 -18.02
CA SER A 349 -8.73 18.94 -18.79
C SER A 349 -8.00 20.09 -18.10
N LYS A 350 -8.10 20.19 -16.78
CA LYS A 350 -7.54 21.31 -16.01
C LYS A 350 -6.27 20.94 -15.27
N LEU A 351 -6.23 19.71 -14.72
CA LEU A 351 -5.09 19.18 -13.96
C LEU A 351 -4.65 20.12 -12.81
N GLU A 352 -5.62 20.74 -12.13
CA GLU A 352 -5.39 21.81 -11.15
C GLU A 352 -4.45 21.40 -10.00
N ARG A 353 -4.46 20.09 -9.64
CA ARG A 353 -3.61 19.54 -8.58
C ARG A 353 -2.40 18.74 -9.10
N ALA A 354 -2.20 18.65 -10.40
CA ALA A 354 -1.10 17.86 -10.96
C ALA A 354 0.28 18.39 -10.51
N ALA A 355 0.49 19.72 -10.54
CA ALA A 355 1.71 20.35 -10.06
C ALA A 355 1.94 20.13 -8.54
N PHE A 356 0.87 20.13 -7.75
CA PHE A 356 0.92 19.86 -6.32
C PHE A 356 1.39 18.41 -6.05
N TYR A 357 0.78 17.43 -6.70
CA TYR A 357 1.21 16.02 -6.56
C TYR A 357 2.61 15.79 -7.13
N LYS A 358 2.93 16.41 -8.27
CA LYS A 358 4.30 16.36 -8.84
C LYS A 358 5.34 16.79 -7.82
N THR A 359 5.12 17.93 -7.15
CA THR A 359 6.03 18.45 -6.13
C THR A 359 6.27 17.42 -5.01
N LEU A 360 5.22 16.78 -4.51
CA LEU A 360 5.32 15.79 -3.42
C LEU A 360 5.99 14.48 -3.88
N GLN A 361 5.64 14.00 -5.07
CA GLN A 361 6.18 12.75 -5.61
C GLN A 361 7.65 12.89 -6.02
N GLU A 362 8.04 14.02 -6.61
CA GLU A 362 9.44 14.33 -6.90
C GLU A 362 10.26 14.51 -5.61
N LEU A 363 9.70 15.18 -4.60
CA LEU A 363 10.34 15.27 -3.29
C LEU A 363 10.60 13.88 -2.73
N ARG A 364 9.60 12.99 -2.75
CA ARG A 364 9.73 11.63 -2.25
C ARG A 364 10.78 10.82 -3.01
N LYS A 365 10.76 10.89 -4.33
CA LYS A 365 11.72 10.19 -5.21
C LYS A 365 13.16 10.64 -4.96
N ASN A 366 13.39 11.95 -4.71
CA ASN A 366 14.70 12.55 -4.66
C ASN A 366 15.23 12.79 -3.23
N ASN A 367 14.46 12.48 -2.19
CA ASN A 367 14.85 12.72 -0.81
C ASN A 367 14.63 11.48 0.06
N GLU A 368 15.72 10.86 0.49
CA GLU A 368 15.73 9.65 1.32
C GLU A 368 14.98 9.82 2.66
N ALA A 369 14.84 11.03 3.15
CA ALA A 369 14.04 11.30 4.35
C ALA A 369 12.56 10.89 4.19
N LEU A 370 12.06 10.67 2.97
CA LEU A 370 10.72 10.15 2.70
C LEU A 370 10.69 8.64 2.36
N SER A 371 11.83 7.95 2.44
CA SER A 371 11.86 6.49 2.33
C SER A 371 11.00 5.83 3.41
N ALA A 372 10.39 4.68 3.14
CA ALA A 372 9.52 3.98 4.09
C ALA A 372 10.23 3.63 5.41
N ASP A 373 11.55 3.44 5.40
CA ASP A 373 12.38 3.15 6.57
C ASP A 373 13.05 4.39 7.20
N ALA A 374 12.69 5.62 6.76
CA ALA A 374 13.22 6.85 7.36
C ALA A 374 12.61 7.11 8.74
N VAL A 375 13.41 7.71 9.62
CA VAL A 375 13.00 8.03 11.00
C VAL A 375 11.89 9.09 10.97
N PHE A 376 10.85 8.86 11.75
CA PHE A 376 9.78 9.83 12.03
C PHE A 376 9.95 10.39 13.44
N LYS A 377 9.81 11.71 13.60
CA LYS A 377 9.78 12.36 14.90
C LYS A 377 8.68 13.42 14.94
N LYS A 378 7.76 13.32 15.90
CA LYS A 378 6.76 14.37 16.15
C LYS A 378 7.46 15.65 16.60
N VAL A 379 6.95 16.80 16.12
CA VAL A 379 7.43 18.14 16.47
C VAL A 379 6.28 18.96 17.01
N LYS A 380 6.51 19.72 18.06
CA LYS A 380 5.56 20.72 18.55
C LYS A 380 5.79 22.04 17.79
N ALA A 381 4.76 22.51 17.10
CA ALA A 381 4.82 23.74 16.28
C ALA A 381 3.61 24.67 16.47
N GLY A 382 2.81 24.48 17.51
CA GLY A 382 1.60 25.28 17.78
C GLY A 382 0.63 24.55 18.68
N ASP A 383 -0.67 24.89 18.58
CA ASP A 383 -1.74 24.14 19.26
C ASP A 383 -1.94 22.78 18.58
N GLU A 384 -1.53 21.71 19.26
CA GLU A 384 -1.60 20.33 18.73
C GLU A 384 -3.03 19.81 18.51
N LYS A 385 -4.06 20.57 18.95
CA LYS A 385 -5.44 20.26 18.56
C LYS A 385 -5.70 20.55 17.09
N SER A 386 -4.95 21.49 16.52
CA SER A 386 -5.13 21.98 15.14
C SER A 386 -3.89 21.83 14.28
N VAL A 387 -2.70 22.02 14.86
CA VAL A 387 -1.41 21.97 14.15
C VAL A 387 -0.75 20.61 14.35
N TYR A 388 -0.45 19.93 13.26
CA TYR A 388 0.27 18.67 13.25
C TYR A 388 1.61 18.84 12.55
N ALA A 389 2.71 18.61 13.27
CA ALA A 389 4.04 18.77 12.71
C ALA A 389 4.96 17.61 13.06
N TYR A 390 5.86 17.30 12.14
CA TYR A 390 6.83 16.20 12.28
C TYR A 390 8.04 16.39 11.39
N THR A 391 9.12 15.70 11.72
CA THR A 391 10.27 15.52 10.84
C THR A 391 10.37 14.10 10.33
N ARG A 392 10.97 13.97 9.15
CA ARG A 392 11.46 12.73 8.59
C ARG A 392 12.94 12.86 8.32
N GLU A 393 13.71 11.80 8.60
CA GLU A 393 15.17 11.88 8.52
C GLU A 393 15.79 10.54 8.09
N LYS A 394 16.70 10.57 7.11
CA LYS A 394 17.51 9.44 6.67
C LYS A 394 18.70 9.95 5.84
N GLY A 395 19.86 9.28 5.96
CA GLY A 395 21.05 9.57 5.13
C GLY A 395 21.54 11.02 5.21
N GLY A 396 21.39 11.69 6.35
CA GLY A 396 21.71 13.12 6.51
C GLY A 396 20.68 14.08 5.91
N LYS A 397 19.65 13.57 5.23
CA LYS A 397 18.53 14.37 4.70
C LYS A 397 17.43 14.49 5.74
N LYS A 398 16.84 15.68 5.84
CA LYS A 398 15.76 15.98 6.78
C LYS A 398 14.64 16.74 6.08
N ILE A 399 13.39 16.35 6.38
CA ILE A 399 12.18 17.05 5.98
C ILE A 399 11.44 17.47 7.25
N LEU A 400 10.95 18.71 7.30
CA LEU A 400 10.00 19.20 8.29
C LEU A 400 8.66 19.44 7.61
N VAL A 401 7.60 18.88 8.16
CA VAL A 401 6.22 19.07 7.70
C VAL A 401 5.41 19.74 8.80
N ILE A 402 4.66 20.78 8.46
CA ILE A 402 3.76 21.50 9.38
C ILE A 402 2.40 21.65 8.67
N LEU A 403 1.35 21.17 9.33
CA LEU A 403 -0.01 21.13 8.80
C LEU A 403 -0.98 21.84 9.74
N ASN A 404 -1.74 22.80 9.25
CA ASN A 404 -2.93 23.30 9.94
C ASN A 404 -4.13 22.45 9.51
N LEU A 405 -4.53 21.51 10.36
CA LEU A 405 -5.66 20.60 10.12
C LEU A 405 -6.97 21.19 10.67
N SER A 406 -7.17 22.51 10.53
CA SER A 406 -8.35 23.19 11.05
C SER A 406 -8.87 24.29 10.10
N LYS A 407 -10.13 24.66 10.31
CA LYS A 407 -10.85 25.74 9.57
C LYS A 407 -10.46 27.15 10.04
N LYS A 408 -9.45 27.29 10.94
CA LYS A 408 -9.04 28.57 11.52
C LYS A 408 -7.58 28.83 11.25
N GLU A 409 -7.20 30.10 11.10
CA GLU A 409 -5.80 30.52 11.14
C GLU A 409 -5.17 30.08 12.47
N GLN A 410 -3.95 29.56 12.41
CA GLN A 410 -3.22 29.10 13.59
C GLN A 410 -1.88 29.78 13.71
N PRO A 411 -1.49 30.23 14.93
CA PRO A 411 -0.12 30.64 15.18
C PRO A 411 0.78 29.39 15.18
N VAL A 412 1.88 29.50 14.47
CA VAL A 412 2.91 28.44 14.38
C VAL A 412 4.24 28.99 14.86
N SER A 413 4.94 28.27 15.71
CA SER A 413 6.30 28.57 16.15
C SER A 413 7.09 27.29 16.41
N LEU A 414 8.35 27.30 16.06
CA LEU A 414 9.26 26.19 16.34
C LEU A 414 9.97 26.42 17.67
N THR A 415 10.00 25.41 18.51
CA THR A 415 10.74 25.44 19.79
C THR A 415 12.00 24.57 19.76
N ASP A 416 12.07 23.59 18.85
CA ASP A 416 13.23 22.72 18.66
C ASP A 416 14.31 23.47 17.86
N GLN A 417 15.39 23.87 18.55
CA GLN A 417 16.50 24.62 17.94
C GLN A 417 17.23 23.84 16.84
N SER A 418 17.12 22.51 16.83
CA SER A 418 17.70 21.67 15.77
C SER A 418 17.02 21.85 14.40
N LEU A 419 15.92 22.59 14.37
CA LEU A 419 15.16 22.96 13.16
C LEU A 419 15.42 24.39 12.72
N PHE A 420 16.22 25.16 13.46
CA PHE A 420 16.55 26.53 13.11
C PHE A 420 17.61 26.60 11.99
N GLY A 421 17.56 27.62 11.20
CA GLY A 421 18.50 27.87 10.12
C GLY A 421 17.86 27.82 8.74
N LYS A 422 18.68 27.72 7.72
CA LYS A 422 18.23 27.71 6.31
C LYS A 422 17.58 26.39 5.97
N ALA A 423 16.39 26.45 5.42
CA ALA A 423 15.65 25.31 4.86
C ALA A 423 14.98 25.71 3.56
N ASN A 424 14.89 24.81 2.62
CA ASN A 424 14.18 25.07 1.35
C ASN A 424 12.67 24.80 1.52
N ASN A 425 11.84 25.81 1.32
CA ASN A 425 10.39 25.63 1.27
C ASN A 425 10.03 24.97 -0.06
N VAL A 426 9.61 23.70 0.02
CA VAL A 426 9.43 22.82 -1.14
C VAL A 426 8.39 23.35 -2.12
N PHE A 427 7.30 23.94 -1.64
CA PHE A 427 6.23 24.45 -2.50
C PHE A 427 6.51 25.85 -3.06
N LYS A 428 7.30 26.65 -2.35
CA LYS A 428 7.70 27.98 -2.82
C LYS A 428 8.96 27.96 -3.67
N GLY A 429 9.76 26.86 -3.62
CA GLY A 429 11.01 26.71 -4.35
C GLY A 429 12.11 27.69 -3.90
N GLN A 430 12.03 28.21 -2.67
CA GLN A 430 12.96 29.21 -2.13
C GLN A 430 13.45 28.85 -0.74
N SER A 431 14.67 29.31 -0.41
CA SER A 431 15.23 29.14 0.91
C SER A 431 14.63 30.15 1.91
N GLU A 432 14.20 29.65 3.06
CA GLU A 432 13.71 30.43 4.19
C GLU A 432 14.59 30.16 5.41
N THR A 433 14.72 31.17 6.30
CA THR A 433 15.41 31.00 7.59
C THR A 433 14.39 30.73 8.67
N LEU A 434 14.37 29.48 9.18
CA LEU A 434 13.50 29.09 10.28
C LEU A 434 14.14 29.46 11.62
N ASN A 435 13.31 29.95 12.54
CA ASN A 435 13.70 30.34 13.89
C ASN A 435 12.50 30.26 14.84
N ALA A 436 12.63 30.80 16.06
CA ALA A 436 11.57 30.81 17.06
C ALA A 436 10.45 31.83 16.80
N THR A 437 10.60 32.71 15.80
CA THR A 437 9.57 33.73 15.50
C THR A 437 8.29 33.06 15.04
N ALA A 438 7.20 33.38 15.75
CA ALA A 438 5.89 32.87 15.36
C ALA A 438 5.41 33.52 14.05
N TRP A 439 4.74 32.70 13.23
CA TRP A 439 4.03 33.16 12.03
C TRP A 439 2.61 32.60 12.02
N LYS A 440 1.77 33.14 11.17
CA LYS A 440 0.41 32.68 10.98
C LYS A 440 0.32 31.70 9.82
N MET A 441 -0.38 30.59 10.03
CA MET A 441 -0.71 29.61 9.00
C MET A 441 -2.21 29.65 8.73
N GLU A 442 -2.56 29.92 7.49
CA GLU A 442 -3.95 30.00 7.02
C GLU A 442 -4.75 28.73 7.34
N PRO A 443 -6.10 28.79 7.39
CA PRO A 443 -6.94 27.61 7.49
C PRO A 443 -6.56 26.57 6.44
N TRP A 444 -6.37 25.30 6.86
CA TRP A 444 -5.92 24.22 5.99
C TRP A 444 -4.56 24.49 5.31
N GLY A 445 -3.75 25.37 5.90
CA GLY A 445 -2.41 25.65 5.43
C GLY A 445 -1.45 24.49 5.68
N TYR A 446 -0.39 24.46 4.87
CA TYR A 446 0.68 23.48 5.01
C TYR A 446 2.04 24.09 4.65
N ALA A 447 3.09 23.55 5.21
CA ALA A 447 4.46 23.88 4.86
C ALA A 447 5.32 22.63 4.89
N VAL A 448 6.17 22.47 3.89
CA VAL A 448 7.15 21.38 3.80
C VAL A 448 8.51 22.01 3.55
N PHE A 449 9.45 21.73 4.44
CA PHE A 449 10.81 22.25 4.36
C PHE A 449 11.79 21.09 4.21
N SER A 450 12.73 21.22 3.27
CA SER A 450 13.86 20.30 3.14
C SER A 450 15.15 20.96 3.58
N TYR A 451 15.91 20.27 4.44
CA TYR A 451 17.23 20.68 4.86
C TYR A 451 18.26 19.99 3.96
N ASN A 452 19.10 20.77 3.31
CA ASN A 452 20.29 20.28 2.63
C ASN A 452 21.44 20.41 3.65
N ASN A 453 21.88 19.31 4.21
CA ASN A 453 23.10 19.25 4.98
C ASN A 453 24.28 19.05 4.05
#